data_75b1f55b08a5781f34e206cfab36c07a
#
_entry.id   75b1f55b08a5781f34e206cfab36c07a
#
_cell.length_a   1.000
_cell.length_b   1.000
_cell.length_c   1.000
_cell.angle_alpha   90.00
_cell.angle_beta   90.00
_cell.angle_gamma   90.00
#
_symmetry.space_group_name_H-M   'P 1'
#
loop_
_entity.id
_entity.type
_entity.pdbx_description
1 polymer ?
#
loop_
_entity_poly.entity_id
_entity_poly.type
_entity_poly.pdbx_seq_one_letter_code
_entity_poly.pdbx_strand_id
1 'polypeptide(L)'
;MSFIILLLLLVFVGVTRLFQWRKTSSFIKLLLISLFILIGSGLIPRYLLNDLQANYERKPDIQWTSHNAIILLGAGTQLIASTQEFEPTFFSFGRINETASQYKNCAKAQTICKVIVSGGDAQNNGVTEAEVYQQQLLRLGVPLADIIQESNSVNTWKNAQLTSDLMKHHQFDNIVLVSSGLHIRRSELYFNHFGLNVVPVRADYMAAQISWLPLWYNFAVTDFALHEQLGFARYNLYNFMGWNSKREKPGDA
;
A
#
# COMPACT_ATOMS: atom_id res chain seq x y z
N MET A 1 7.68 9.15 -10.86
CA MET A 1 8.84 8.28 -11.10
C MET A 1 9.07 8.09 -12.59
N SER A 2 8.11 7.59 -13.36
CA SER A 2 8.21 7.37 -14.80
C SER A 2 8.65 8.61 -15.58
N PHE A 3 8.04 9.77 -15.31
CA PHE A 3 8.46 11.03 -15.94
C PHE A 3 9.88 11.45 -15.58
N ILE A 4 10.36 11.19 -14.37
CA ILE A 4 11.76 11.46 -13.98
C ILE A 4 12.70 10.57 -14.79
N ILE A 5 12.39 9.30 -14.96
CA ILE A 5 13.18 8.38 -15.78
C ILE A 5 13.24 8.86 -17.23
N LEU A 6 12.11 9.24 -17.81
CA LEU A 6 12.03 9.77 -19.17
C LEU A 6 12.82 11.08 -19.32
N LEU A 7 12.74 11.98 -18.34
CA LEU A 7 13.49 13.22 -18.32
C LEU A 7 15.00 12.98 -18.24
N LEU A 8 15.44 12.07 -17.38
CA LEU A 8 16.84 11.68 -17.29
C LEU A 8 17.37 11.11 -18.61
N LEU A 9 16.61 10.24 -19.26
CA LEU A 9 16.96 9.72 -20.59
C LEU A 9 17.05 10.84 -21.63
N LEU A 10 16.15 11.82 -21.59
CA LEU A 10 16.17 12.98 -22.49
C LEU A 10 17.44 13.83 -22.27
N VAL A 11 17.79 14.10 -21.00
CA VAL A 11 19.05 14.80 -20.65
C VAL A 11 20.26 14.01 -21.16
N PHE A 12 20.28 12.69 -20.98
CA PHE A 12 21.36 11.82 -21.48
C PHE A 12 21.49 11.87 -23.00
N VAL A 13 20.38 11.95 -23.74
CA VAL A 13 20.41 12.19 -25.20
C VAL A 13 21.12 13.50 -25.53
N GLY A 14 20.84 14.58 -24.79
CA GLY A 14 21.53 15.87 -24.96
C GLY A 14 23.03 15.77 -24.69
N VAL A 15 23.40 15.18 -23.56
CA VAL A 15 24.81 15.01 -23.15
C VAL A 15 25.58 14.18 -24.18
N THR A 16 25.05 13.02 -24.60
CA THR A 16 25.73 12.17 -25.59
C THR A 16 25.86 12.84 -26.96
N ARG A 17 24.95 13.74 -27.32
CA ARG A 17 25.06 14.57 -28.52
C ARG A 17 26.19 15.61 -28.42
N LEU A 18 26.35 16.26 -27.28
CA LEU A 18 27.43 17.22 -27.05
C LEU A 18 28.81 16.56 -27.20
N PHE A 19 28.95 15.32 -26.71
CA PHE A 19 30.15 14.52 -26.86
C PHE A 19 30.30 13.83 -28.23
N GLN A 20 29.41 14.11 -29.17
CA GLN A 20 29.38 13.53 -30.54
C GLN A 20 29.19 11.98 -30.57
N TRP A 21 28.68 11.36 -29.50
CA TRP A 21 28.42 9.93 -29.43
C TRP A 21 27.08 9.60 -30.14
N ARG A 22 27.07 9.79 -31.45
CA ARG A 22 25.84 9.72 -32.28
C ARG A 22 25.09 8.38 -32.17
N LYS A 23 25.82 7.25 -32.14
CA LYS A 23 25.20 5.91 -32.02
C LYS A 23 24.51 5.73 -30.66
N THR A 24 25.20 6.10 -29.57
CA THR A 24 24.67 6.06 -28.20
C THR A 24 23.45 6.98 -28.05
N SER A 25 23.54 8.20 -28.57
CA SER A 25 22.41 9.14 -28.56
C SER A 25 21.18 8.58 -29.31
N SER A 26 21.38 7.94 -30.46
CA SER A 26 20.29 7.32 -31.22
C SER A 26 19.66 6.15 -30.48
N PHE A 27 20.45 5.31 -29.83
CA PHE A 27 19.97 4.21 -29.00
C PHE A 27 19.13 4.72 -27.81
N ILE A 28 19.64 5.72 -27.06
CA ILE A 28 18.92 6.28 -25.91
C ILE A 28 17.62 6.94 -26.35
N LYS A 29 17.58 7.60 -27.52
CA LYS A 29 16.33 8.14 -28.07
C LYS A 29 15.32 7.04 -28.38
N LEU A 30 15.75 5.97 -28.99
CA LEU A 30 14.87 4.84 -29.28
C LEU A 30 14.30 4.25 -27.99
N LEU A 31 15.15 4.07 -26.97
CA LEU A 31 14.75 3.60 -25.65
C LEU A 31 13.73 4.55 -25.00
N LEU A 32 13.98 5.87 -25.02
CA LEU A 32 13.07 6.88 -24.50
C LEU A 32 11.68 6.81 -25.15
N ILE A 33 11.65 6.78 -26.49
CA ILE A 33 10.39 6.70 -27.25
C ILE A 33 9.67 5.38 -26.96
N SER A 34 10.40 4.25 -26.96
CA SER A 34 9.83 2.94 -26.66
C SER A 34 9.23 2.89 -25.26
N LEU A 35 9.95 3.38 -24.23
CA LEU A 35 9.44 3.43 -22.87
C LEU A 35 8.20 4.32 -22.76
N PHE A 36 8.23 5.50 -23.38
CA PHE A 36 7.07 6.40 -23.37
C PHE A 36 5.83 5.73 -23.97
N ILE A 37 5.98 5.06 -25.12
CA ILE A 37 4.89 4.34 -25.77
C ILE A 37 4.44 3.15 -24.93
N LEU A 38 5.35 2.30 -24.44
CA LEU A 38 5.02 1.09 -23.69
C LEU A 38 4.37 1.39 -22.34
N ILE A 39 4.77 2.47 -21.67
CA ILE A 39 4.11 2.94 -20.45
C ILE A 39 2.74 3.50 -20.80
N GLY A 40 2.68 4.46 -21.73
CA GLY A 40 1.46 5.16 -22.08
C GLY A 40 0.39 4.25 -22.69
N SER A 41 0.77 3.25 -23.48
CA SER A 41 -0.16 2.25 -24.04
C SER A 41 -0.68 1.23 -23.02
N GLY A 42 -0.12 1.17 -21.82
CA GLY A 42 -0.57 0.30 -20.75
C GLY A 42 0.14 -1.06 -20.69
N LEU A 43 1.09 -1.35 -21.57
CA LEU A 43 1.79 -2.65 -21.59
C LEU A 43 2.68 -2.83 -20.35
N ILE A 44 3.54 -1.85 -20.06
CA ILE A 44 4.41 -1.89 -18.87
C ILE A 44 3.57 -1.88 -17.57
N PRO A 45 2.64 -0.92 -17.35
CA PRO A 45 1.87 -0.92 -16.10
C PRO A 45 1.02 -2.18 -15.93
N ARG A 46 0.47 -2.76 -16.99
CA ARG A 46 -0.24 -4.04 -16.91
C ARG A 46 0.65 -5.15 -16.34
N TYR A 47 1.88 -5.27 -16.82
CA TYR A 47 2.83 -6.26 -16.32
C TYR A 47 3.17 -6.02 -14.84
N LEU A 48 3.51 -4.78 -14.47
CA LEU A 48 3.88 -4.42 -13.09
C LEU A 48 2.71 -4.61 -12.11
N LEU A 49 1.50 -4.22 -12.50
CA LEU A 49 0.30 -4.39 -11.68
C LEU A 49 -0.04 -5.86 -11.48
N ASN A 50 0.04 -6.67 -12.55
CA ASN A 50 -0.18 -8.11 -12.44
C ASN A 50 0.82 -8.77 -11.48
N ASP A 51 2.11 -8.44 -11.57
CA ASP A 51 3.12 -8.98 -10.64
C ASP A 51 2.78 -8.70 -9.18
N LEU A 52 2.24 -7.50 -8.88
CA LEU A 52 1.91 -7.10 -7.52
C LEU A 52 0.58 -7.67 -7.01
N GLN A 53 -0.42 -7.86 -7.88
CA GLN A 53 -1.81 -8.09 -7.48
C GLN A 53 -2.38 -9.47 -7.85
N ALA A 54 -1.74 -10.25 -8.73
CA ALA A 54 -2.33 -11.50 -9.24
C ALA A 54 -2.73 -12.49 -8.14
N ASN A 55 -1.92 -12.62 -7.10
CA ASN A 55 -2.21 -13.51 -5.97
C ASN A 55 -3.38 -13.05 -5.10
N TYR A 56 -3.82 -11.79 -5.26
CA TYR A 56 -4.88 -11.15 -4.47
C TYR A 56 -6.11 -10.82 -5.33
N GLU A 57 -6.18 -11.32 -6.57
CA GLU A 57 -7.31 -11.06 -7.48
C GLU A 57 -8.64 -11.51 -6.88
N ARG A 58 -8.64 -12.65 -6.20
CA ARG A 58 -9.80 -13.15 -5.45
C ARG A 58 -9.65 -12.80 -3.98
N LYS A 59 -10.68 -12.19 -3.39
CA LYS A 59 -10.74 -12.03 -1.94
C LYS A 59 -10.92 -13.38 -1.29
N PRO A 60 -10.18 -13.68 -0.20
CA PRO A 60 -10.35 -14.95 0.51
C PRO A 60 -11.72 -15.04 1.18
N ASP A 61 -12.23 -16.26 1.33
CA ASP A 61 -13.33 -16.55 2.22
C ASP A 61 -12.79 -16.67 3.65
N ILE A 62 -13.13 -15.68 4.49
CA ILE A 62 -12.55 -15.57 5.83
C ILE A 62 -13.32 -16.46 6.78
N GLN A 63 -12.60 -17.39 7.39
CA GLN A 63 -13.15 -18.21 8.48
C GLN A 63 -13.02 -17.43 9.79
N TRP A 64 -14.15 -16.93 10.29
CA TRP A 64 -14.20 -16.20 11.55
C TRP A 64 -14.10 -17.17 12.72
N THR A 65 -13.18 -16.90 13.65
CA THR A 65 -12.88 -17.66 14.85
C THR A 65 -13.48 -16.98 16.10
N SER A 66 -13.12 -17.42 17.30
CA SER A 66 -13.63 -16.82 18.53
C SER A 66 -13.19 -15.36 18.70
N HIS A 67 -11.94 -15.04 18.36
CA HIS A 67 -11.36 -13.70 18.52
C HIS A 67 -10.67 -13.27 17.23
N ASN A 68 -11.17 -12.21 16.60
CA ASN A 68 -10.70 -11.75 15.31
C ASN A 68 -10.21 -10.31 15.38
N ALA A 69 -9.09 -10.04 14.72
CA ALA A 69 -8.59 -8.69 14.45
C ALA A 69 -8.69 -8.36 12.96
N ILE A 70 -9.13 -7.15 12.65
CA ILE A 70 -9.14 -6.61 11.28
C ILE A 70 -8.24 -5.37 11.28
N ILE A 71 -7.08 -5.48 10.65
CA ILE A 71 -6.09 -4.40 10.58
C ILE A 71 -6.37 -3.54 9.36
N LEU A 72 -6.60 -2.26 9.59
CA LEU A 72 -6.73 -1.21 8.58
C LEU A 72 -5.43 -0.41 8.50
N LEU A 73 -4.76 -0.46 7.34
CA LEU A 73 -3.55 0.34 7.12
C LEU A 73 -3.86 1.73 6.56
N GLY A 74 -3.15 2.72 7.09
CA GLY A 74 -3.17 4.09 6.60
C GLY A 74 -2.74 4.23 5.14
N ALA A 75 -3.22 5.30 4.50
CA ALA A 75 -2.87 5.70 3.13
C ALA A 75 -2.91 7.23 2.96
N GLY A 76 -2.79 7.95 4.05
CA GLY A 76 -2.73 9.41 4.10
C GLY A 76 -4.04 10.09 4.47
N THR A 77 -3.88 11.31 4.94
CA THR A 77 -4.95 12.28 5.19
C THR A 77 -4.74 13.52 4.33
N GLN A 78 -5.78 14.31 4.14
CA GLN A 78 -5.71 15.60 3.43
C GLN A 78 -6.51 16.65 4.15
N LEU A 79 -5.98 17.86 4.25
CA LEU A 79 -6.71 19.02 4.75
C LEU A 79 -7.63 19.58 3.67
N ILE A 80 -8.91 19.73 4.00
CA ILE A 80 -9.87 20.41 3.14
C ILE A 80 -9.84 21.90 3.50
N ALA A 81 -9.32 22.72 2.62
CA ALA A 81 -9.04 24.12 2.89
C ALA A 81 -10.31 24.94 3.26
N SER A 82 -11.47 24.59 2.72
CA SER A 82 -12.74 25.28 2.99
C SER A 82 -13.35 24.99 4.36
N THR A 83 -13.17 23.77 4.88
CA THR A 83 -13.74 23.35 6.17
C THR A 83 -12.71 23.30 7.27
N GLN A 84 -11.42 23.36 6.93
CA GLN A 84 -10.30 23.16 7.87
C GLN A 84 -10.33 21.79 8.57
N GLU A 85 -11.01 20.80 7.96
CA GLU A 85 -11.11 19.44 8.45
C GLU A 85 -10.14 18.52 7.71
N PHE A 86 -9.61 17.52 8.43
CA PHE A 86 -8.82 16.46 7.84
C PHE A 86 -9.73 15.30 7.41
N GLU A 87 -9.57 14.88 6.16
CA GLU A 87 -10.28 13.74 5.60
C GLU A 87 -9.29 12.67 5.11
N PRO A 88 -9.76 11.39 4.98
CA PRO A 88 -8.96 10.37 4.33
C PRO A 88 -8.65 10.75 2.89
N THR A 89 -7.47 10.40 2.39
CA THR A 89 -7.16 10.55 0.96
C THR A 89 -8.03 9.62 0.12
N PHE A 90 -8.07 9.85 -1.19
CA PHE A 90 -8.82 9.03 -2.14
C PHE A 90 -8.55 7.51 -1.99
N PHE A 91 -7.29 7.12 -1.79
CA PHE A 91 -6.91 5.71 -1.63
C PHE A 91 -7.32 5.09 -0.29
N SER A 92 -7.61 5.91 0.71
CA SER A 92 -7.99 5.45 2.05
C SER A 92 -9.44 4.99 2.11
N PHE A 93 -10.35 5.62 1.36
CA PHE A 93 -11.78 5.30 1.42
C PHE A 93 -12.08 3.85 1.05
N GLY A 94 -11.42 3.29 0.05
CA GLY A 94 -11.57 1.87 -0.30
C GLY A 94 -11.21 0.96 0.87
N ARG A 95 -10.10 1.25 1.56
CA ARG A 95 -9.64 0.47 2.72
C ARG A 95 -10.60 0.58 3.90
N ILE A 96 -11.07 1.78 4.22
CA ILE A 96 -12.03 2.04 5.30
C ILE A 96 -13.34 1.29 5.04
N ASN A 97 -13.88 1.39 3.81
CA ASN A 97 -15.12 0.70 3.44
C ASN A 97 -14.96 -0.83 3.48
N GLU A 98 -13.86 -1.37 2.99
CA GLU A 98 -13.59 -2.80 3.06
C GLU A 98 -13.48 -3.27 4.51
N THR A 99 -12.76 -2.53 5.35
CA THR A 99 -12.63 -2.83 6.79
C THR A 99 -13.99 -2.86 7.48
N ALA A 100 -14.84 -1.87 7.24
CA ALA A 100 -16.21 -1.85 7.79
C ALA A 100 -17.05 -3.02 7.27
N SER A 101 -16.88 -3.43 6.01
CA SER A 101 -17.54 -4.61 5.45
C SER A 101 -17.08 -5.90 6.12
N GLN A 102 -15.77 -6.09 6.31
CA GLN A 102 -15.22 -7.25 7.00
C GLN A 102 -15.65 -7.29 8.47
N TYR A 103 -15.67 -6.13 9.16
CA TYR A 103 -16.21 -6.05 10.51
C TYR A 103 -17.67 -6.52 10.59
N LYS A 104 -18.53 -6.05 9.67
CA LYS A 104 -19.93 -6.49 9.62
C LYS A 104 -20.07 -7.99 9.37
N ASN A 105 -19.20 -8.56 8.52
CA ASN A 105 -19.21 -10.01 8.26
C ASN A 105 -18.78 -10.80 9.50
N CYS A 106 -17.74 -10.34 10.19
CA CYS A 106 -17.27 -10.91 11.45
C CYS A 106 -18.36 -10.83 12.54
N ALA A 107 -19.00 -9.69 12.71
CA ALA A 107 -20.07 -9.50 13.71
C ALA A 107 -21.30 -10.38 13.44
N LYS A 108 -21.64 -10.64 12.16
CA LYS A 108 -22.73 -11.58 11.78
C LYS A 108 -22.43 -13.01 12.21
N ALA A 109 -21.17 -13.41 12.30
CA ALA A 109 -20.76 -14.72 12.80
C ALA A 109 -20.84 -14.84 14.33
N GLN A 110 -21.30 -13.78 15.04
CA GLN A 110 -21.45 -13.73 16.50
C GLN A 110 -20.14 -14.01 17.26
N THR A 111 -19.04 -13.53 16.72
CA THR A 111 -17.68 -13.68 17.28
C THR A 111 -17.16 -12.33 17.79
N ILE A 112 -16.06 -12.34 18.56
CA ILE A 112 -15.39 -11.11 18.98
C ILE A 112 -14.60 -10.56 17.80
N CYS A 113 -14.90 -9.30 17.44
CA CYS A 113 -14.29 -8.60 16.31
C CYS A 113 -13.72 -7.27 16.77
N LYS A 114 -12.42 -7.04 16.54
CA LYS A 114 -11.78 -5.75 16.78
C LYS A 114 -11.18 -5.21 15.48
N VAL A 115 -11.28 -3.90 15.30
CA VAL A 115 -10.64 -3.19 14.19
C VAL A 115 -9.42 -2.47 14.74
N ILE A 116 -8.25 -2.77 14.22
CA ILE A 116 -7.00 -2.07 14.55
C ILE A 116 -6.71 -1.09 13.42
N VAL A 117 -6.75 0.21 13.71
CA VAL A 117 -6.43 1.25 12.74
C VAL A 117 -4.98 1.66 12.95
N SER A 118 -4.11 1.29 12.02
CA SER A 118 -2.68 1.57 12.10
C SER A 118 -2.30 2.70 11.13
N GLY A 119 -1.90 3.84 11.68
CA GLY A 119 -1.47 5.01 10.94
C GLY A 119 -1.31 6.23 11.83
N GLY A 120 -0.06 6.70 11.98
CA GLY A 120 0.30 7.91 12.71
C GLY A 120 0.20 9.17 11.86
N ASP A 121 0.83 10.25 12.31
CA ASP A 121 0.92 11.51 11.58
C ASP A 121 2.16 11.54 10.67
N ALA A 122 2.13 10.75 9.59
CA ALA A 122 3.23 10.65 8.63
C ALA A 122 3.45 11.93 7.81
N GLN A 123 2.46 12.81 7.77
CA GLN A 123 2.45 14.04 6.97
C GLN A 123 2.70 15.30 7.80
N ASN A 124 2.87 15.17 9.13
CA ASN A 124 3.00 16.27 10.10
C ASN A 124 1.80 17.26 10.05
N ASN A 125 0.62 16.69 9.96
CA ASN A 125 -0.63 17.46 9.92
C ASN A 125 -1.17 17.81 11.30
N GLY A 126 -0.59 17.28 12.38
CA GLY A 126 -1.09 17.43 13.76
C GLY A 126 -2.27 16.49 14.08
N VAL A 127 -2.62 15.58 13.18
CA VAL A 127 -3.67 14.57 13.34
C VAL A 127 -3.20 13.24 12.74
N THR A 128 -3.51 12.13 13.42
CA THR A 128 -3.11 10.80 12.96
C THR A 128 -4.09 10.24 11.93
N GLU A 129 -3.60 9.39 11.03
CA GLU A 129 -4.47 8.65 10.11
C GLU A 129 -5.47 7.78 10.89
N ALA A 130 -5.01 7.16 11.99
CA ALA A 130 -5.85 6.34 12.85
C ALA A 130 -7.05 7.11 13.41
N GLU A 131 -6.84 8.35 13.85
CA GLU A 131 -7.90 9.22 14.37
C GLU A 131 -8.91 9.60 13.29
N VAL A 132 -8.44 10.02 12.11
CA VAL A 132 -9.31 10.41 10.98
C VAL A 132 -10.11 9.20 10.47
N TYR A 133 -9.48 8.02 10.38
CA TYR A 133 -10.15 6.82 9.88
C TYR A 133 -11.13 6.24 10.90
N GLN A 134 -10.84 6.35 12.20
CA GLN A 134 -11.81 5.99 13.25
C GLN A 134 -13.12 6.74 13.07
N GLN A 135 -13.08 8.05 12.79
CA GLN A 135 -14.29 8.85 12.58
C GLN A 135 -15.12 8.31 11.40
N GLN A 136 -14.47 7.87 10.32
CA GLN A 136 -15.17 7.27 9.18
C GLN A 136 -15.74 5.88 9.51
N LEU A 137 -15.01 5.06 10.26
CA LEU A 137 -15.48 3.75 10.71
C LEU A 137 -16.71 3.88 11.63
N LEU A 138 -16.73 4.86 12.53
CA LEU A 138 -17.90 5.18 13.36
C LEU A 138 -19.13 5.54 12.51
N ARG A 139 -18.96 6.39 11.48
CA ARG A 139 -20.02 6.73 10.52
C ARG A 139 -20.53 5.51 9.75
N LEU A 140 -19.67 4.52 9.49
CA LEU A 140 -20.01 3.26 8.84
C LEU A 140 -20.61 2.20 9.80
N GLY A 141 -20.77 2.54 11.10
CA GLY A 141 -21.43 1.72 12.10
C GLY A 141 -20.51 0.71 12.81
N VAL A 142 -19.18 0.93 12.80
CA VAL A 142 -18.25 0.17 13.64
C VAL A 142 -18.26 0.82 15.03
N PRO A 143 -18.59 0.10 16.13
CA PRO A 143 -18.65 0.67 17.46
C PRO A 143 -17.26 1.15 17.95
N LEU A 144 -17.21 2.26 18.67
CA LEU A 144 -15.97 2.78 19.24
C LEU A 144 -15.26 1.76 20.14
N ALA A 145 -16.01 0.98 20.90
CA ALA A 145 -15.48 -0.06 21.79
C ALA A 145 -14.73 -1.18 21.04
N ASP A 146 -14.96 -1.31 19.73
CA ASP A 146 -14.32 -2.32 18.89
C ASP A 146 -13.19 -1.75 18.03
N ILE A 147 -12.86 -0.47 18.17
CA ILE A 147 -11.76 0.18 17.43
C ILE A 147 -10.57 0.38 18.37
N ILE A 148 -9.41 -0.09 17.95
CA ILE A 148 -8.13 0.11 18.61
C ILE A 148 -7.25 0.94 17.68
N GLN A 149 -6.68 2.04 18.16
CA GLN A 149 -5.78 2.88 17.37
C GLN A 149 -4.32 2.52 17.63
N GLU A 150 -3.55 2.38 16.56
CA GLU A 150 -2.09 2.47 16.56
C GLU A 150 -1.71 3.77 15.84
N SER A 151 -1.31 4.78 16.58
CA SER A 151 -1.18 6.18 16.13
C SER A 151 0.27 6.67 16.03
N ASN A 152 1.27 5.77 16.13
CA ASN A 152 2.69 6.16 16.17
C ASN A 152 3.45 5.82 14.89
N SER A 153 2.86 5.03 14.01
CA SER A 153 3.52 4.58 12.78
C SER A 153 3.54 5.68 11.71
N VAL A 154 4.71 5.91 11.11
CA VAL A 154 4.90 6.92 10.05
C VAL A 154 5.20 6.33 8.67
N ASN A 155 5.18 5.02 8.55
CA ASN A 155 5.36 4.29 7.30
C ASN A 155 4.94 2.82 7.47
N THR A 156 4.81 2.07 6.36
CA THR A 156 4.33 0.68 6.37
C THR A 156 5.18 -0.26 7.22
N TRP A 157 6.50 -0.05 7.29
CA TRP A 157 7.38 -0.85 8.14
C TRP A 157 7.03 -0.66 9.62
N LYS A 158 6.83 0.60 10.02
CA LYS A 158 6.41 0.93 11.39
C LYS A 158 4.97 0.49 11.68
N ASN A 159 4.06 0.57 10.70
CA ASN A 159 2.72 0.00 10.86
C ASN A 159 2.81 -1.48 11.24
N ALA A 160 3.58 -2.27 10.49
CA ALA A 160 3.73 -3.69 10.79
C ALA A 160 4.40 -3.93 12.15
N GLN A 161 5.48 -3.21 12.46
CA GLN A 161 6.19 -3.33 13.72
C GLN A 161 5.30 -3.01 14.93
N LEU A 162 4.73 -1.79 14.95
CA LEU A 162 3.98 -1.30 16.11
C LEU A 162 2.64 -2.02 16.29
N THR A 163 1.98 -2.40 15.18
CA THR A 163 0.78 -3.24 15.26
C THR A 163 1.13 -4.63 15.79
N SER A 164 2.25 -5.24 15.35
CA SER A 164 2.69 -6.54 15.88
C SER A 164 2.98 -6.47 17.37
N ASP A 165 3.64 -5.40 17.83
CA ASP A 165 3.89 -5.19 19.27
C ASP A 165 2.59 -4.99 20.06
N LEU A 166 1.61 -4.26 19.50
CA LEU A 166 0.28 -4.09 20.10
C LEU A 166 -0.43 -5.44 20.22
N MET A 167 -0.33 -6.30 19.19
CA MET A 167 -0.98 -7.62 19.15
C MET A 167 -0.45 -8.58 20.22
N LYS A 168 0.79 -8.42 20.71
CA LYS A 168 1.35 -9.22 21.81
C LYS A 168 0.54 -9.11 23.12
N HIS A 169 -0.19 -8.01 23.28
CA HIS A 169 -1.05 -7.76 24.45
C HIS A 169 -2.50 -8.21 24.25
N HIS A 170 -2.83 -8.76 23.08
CA HIS A 170 -4.16 -9.24 22.72
C HIS A 170 -4.09 -10.67 22.18
N GLN A 171 -5.06 -11.49 22.53
CA GLN A 171 -5.16 -12.85 21.99
C GLN A 171 -6.18 -12.87 20.85
N PHE A 172 -5.66 -12.85 19.61
CA PHE A 172 -6.49 -13.03 18.41
C PHE A 172 -6.12 -14.33 17.71
N ASP A 173 -7.14 -15.10 17.36
CA ASP A 173 -6.98 -16.38 16.66
C ASP A 173 -6.88 -16.21 15.16
N ASN A 174 -7.47 -15.13 14.63
CA ASN A 174 -7.48 -14.81 13.21
C ASN A 174 -7.24 -13.31 13.00
N ILE A 175 -6.33 -12.99 12.08
CA ILE A 175 -5.88 -11.62 11.82
C ILE A 175 -6.06 -11.33 10.33
N VAL A 176 -6.97 -10.42 10.01
CA VAL A 176 -7.26 -9.97 8.65
C VAL A 176 -6.55 -8.66 8.39
N LEU A 177 -5.79 -8.57 7.30
CA LEU A 177 -5.08 -7.35 6.89
C LEU A 177 -5.77 -6.71 5.68
N VAL A 178 -6.32 -5.52 5.86
CA VAL A 178 -6.98 -4.76 4.79
C VAL A 178 -6.04 -3.68 4.26
N SER A 179 -5.77 -3.73 2.96
CA SER A 179 -4.97 -2.72 2.27
C SER A 179 -5.37 -2.63 0.79
N SER A 180 -4.80 -1.66 0.05
CA SER A 180 -4.92 -1.57 -1.40
C SER A 180 -4.33 -2.82 -2.07
N GLY A 181 -4.96 -3.31 -3.14
CA GLY A 181 -4.49 -4.49 -3.87
C GLY A 181 -3.05 -4.36 -4.36
N LEU A 182 -2.66 -3.16 -4.71
CA LEU A 182 -1.30 -2.82 -5.11
C LEU A 182 -0.29 -2.93 -3.95
N HIS A 183 -0.73 -2.58 -2.74
CA HIS A 183 0.11 -2.45 -1.54
C HIS A 183 0.10 -3.70 -0.65
N ILE A 184 -0.92 -4.57 -0.80
CA ILE A 184 -1.19 -5.68 0.13
C ILE A 184 0.00 -6.66 0.25
N ARG A 185 0.65 -6.99 -0.88
CA ARG A 185 1.81 -7.91 -0.92
C ARG A 185 2.98 -7.41 -0.07
N ARG A 186 3.31 -6.12 -0.13
CA ARG A 186 4.38 -5.54 0.68
C ARG A 186 3.98 -5.41 2.14
N SER A 187 2.73 -5.10 2.40
CA SER A 187 2.19 -5.08 3.76
C SER A 187 2.28 -6.45 4.42
N GLU A 188 1.78 -7.50 3.76
CA GLU A 188 1.86 -8.89 4.23
C GLU A 188 3.31 -9.31 4.51
N LEU A 189 4.25 -8.99 3.60
CA LEU A 189 5.67 -9.26 3.80
C LEU A 189 6.21 -8.65 5.10
N TYR A 190 5.81 -7.41 5.41
CA TYR A 190 6.28 -6.72 6.61
C TYR A 190 5.63 -7.28 7.88
N PHE A 191 4.34 -7.59 7.86
CA PHE A 191 3.66 -8.24 9.00
C PHE A 191 4.27 -9.61 9.28
N ASN A 192 4.51 -10.42 8.25
CA ASN A 192 5.21 -11.71 8.38
C ASN A 192 6.65 -11.57 8.90
N HIS A 193 7.32 -10.44 8.63
CA HIS A 193 8.65 -10.17 9.17
C HIS A 193 8.61 -10.00 10.70
N PHE A 194 7.55 -9.39 11.23
CA PHE A 194 7.33 -9.18 12.66
C PHE A 194 6.49 -10.29 13.33
N GLY A 195 6.44 -11.48 12.74
CA GLY A 195 5.84 -12.67 13.35
C GLY A 195 4.32 -12.78 13.25
N LEU A 196 3.62 -11.82 12.60
CA LEU A 196 2.18 -11.90 12.40
C LEU A 196 1.82 -12.57 11.07
N ASN A 197 1.15 -13.72 11.15
CA ASN A 197 0.50 -14.35 10.00
C ASN A 197 -0.85 -13.68 9.79
N VAL A 198 -1.02 -13.01 8.64
CA VAL A 198 -2.23 -12.28 8.33
C VAL A 198 -2.96 -12.87 7.13
N VAL A 199 -4.30 -12.77 7.11
CA VAL A 199 -5.12 -13.06 5.94
C VAL A 199 -5.28 -11.77 5.13
N PRO A 200 -4.61 -11.64 3.97
CA PRO A 200 -4.63 -10.41 3.20
C PRO A 200 -5.95 -10.22 2.45
N VAL A 201 -6.60 -9.08 2.64
CA VAL A 201 -7.83 -8.68 1.94
C VAL A 201 -7.61 -7.37 1.21
N ARG A 202 -7.66 -7.42 -0.12
CA ARG A 202 -7.56 -6.20 -0.91
C ARG A 202 -8.82 -5.36 -0.85
N ALA A 203 -8.67 -4.07 -0.68
CA ALA A 203 -9.77 -3.10 -0.71
C ALA A 203 -10.16 -2.68 -2.14
N ASP A 204 -9.17 -2.60 -3.02
CA ASP A 204 -9.29 -2.17 -4.40
C ASP A 204 -8.48 -3.06 -5.35
N TYR A 205 -8.59 -2.83 -6.65
CA TYR A 205 -7.81 -3.49 -7.68
C TYR A 205 -7.55 -2.53 -8.82
N MET A 206 -6.27 -2.26 -9.12
CA MET A 206 -5.89 -1.38 -10.21
C MET A 206 -5.62 -2.17 -11.49
N ALA A 207 -6.08 -1.64 -12.62
CA ALA A 207 -5.80 -2.19 -13.94
C ALA A 207 -5.27 -1.10 -14.87
N ALA A 208 -4.28 -1.43 -15.67
CA ALA A 208 -3.83 -0.55 -16.76
C ALA A 208 -4.87 -0.52 -17.89
N GLN A 209 -4.98 0.61 -18.56
CA GLN A 209 -5.85 0.78 -19.73
C GLN A 209 -5.03 0.55 -21.00
N ILE A 210 -5.34 -0.52 -21.73
CA ILE A 210 -4.68 -0.78 -23.03
C ILE A 210 -5.21 0.21 -24.07
N SER A 211 -4.30 0.96 -24.68
CA SER A 211 -4.62 2.00 -25.66
C SER A 211 -3.53 2.11 -26.75
N TRP A 212 -3.93 2.49 -27.95
CA TRP A 212 -2.99 2.84 -29.03
C TRP A 212 -2.31 4.20 -28.79
N LEU A 213 -2.97 5.11 -28.06
CA LEU A 213 -2.41 6.40 -27.70
C LEU A 213 -1.95 6.38 -26.23
N PRO A 214 -0.84 7.05 -25.89
CA PRO A 214 -0.38 7.19 -24.52
C PRO A 214 -1.42 7.87 -23.64
N LEU A 215 -1.84 7.21 -22.54
CA LEU A 215 -2.77 7.73 -21.54
C LEU A 215 -2.00 8.17 -20.30
N TRP A 216 -2.31 9.35 -19.78
CA TRP A 216 -1.73 9.87 -18.55
C TRP A 216 -1.97 8.93 -17.35
N TYR A 217 -3.13 8.28 -17.30
CA TYR A 217 -3.50 7.29 -16.30
C TYR A 217 -2.48 6.14 -16.19
N ASN A 218 -2.00 5.65 -17.33
CA ASN A 218 -1.03 4.56 -17.36
C ASN A 218 0.33 4.97 -16.77
N PHE A 219 0.74 6.23 -16.89
CA PHE A 219 1.92 6.75 -16.21
C PHE A 219 1.69 6.83 -14.69
N ALA A 220 0.50 7.28 -14.25
CA ALA A 220 0.17 7.33 -12.83
C ALA A 220 0.21 5.95 -12.17
N VAL A 221 -0.46 4.96 -12.77
CA VAL A 221 -0.46 3.59 -12.21
C VAL A 221 0.89 2.89 -12.32
N THR A 222 1.72 3.26 -13.31
CA THR A 222 3.12 2.84 -13.38
C THR A 222 3.91 3.37 -12.18
N ASP A 223 3.73 4.65 -11.84
CA ASP A 223 4.42 5.27 -10.71
C ASP A 223 4.04 4.63 -9.38
N PHE A 224 2.76 4.27 -9.18
CA PHE A 224 2.33 3.51 -8.00
C PHE A 224 2.98 2.13 -7.96
N ALA A 225 2.99 1.39 -9.08
CA ALA A 225 3.61 0.07 -9.14
C ALA A 225 5.12 0.12 -8.88
N LEU A 226 5.83 1.10 -9.47
CA LEU A 226 7.26 1.31 -9.24
C LEU A 226 7.56 1.65 -7.77
N HIS A 227 6.69 2.42 -7.11
CA HIS A 227 6.83 2.71 -5.69
C HIS A 227 6.82 1.44 -4.84
N GLU A 228 5.92 0.51 -5.13
CA GLU A 228 5.86 -0.79 -4.45
C GLU A 228 7.08 -1.66 -4.75
N GLN A 229 7.50 -1.74 -6.01
CA GLN A 229 8.71 -2.49 -6.40
C GLN A 229 9.97 -1.96 -5.70
N LEU A 230 10.11 -0.63 -5.60
CA LEU A 230 11.21 -0.01 -4.86
C LEU A 230 11.11 -0.32 -3.35
N GLY A 231 9.89 -0.43 -2.80
CA GLY A 231 9.68 -0.88 -1.44
C GLY A 231 10.23 -2.29 -1.18
N PHE A 232 9.97 -3.24 -2.09
CA PHE A 232 10.56 -4.58 -2.03
C PHE A 232 12.08 -4.57 -2.19
N ALA A 233 12.59 -3.82 -3.16
CA ALA A 233 14.04 -3.71 -3.38
C ALA A 233 14.76 -3.16 -2.14
N ARG A 234 14.19 -2.11 -1.52
CA ARG A 234 14.69 -1.55 -0.26
C ARG A 234 14.66 -2.55 0.88
N TYR A 235 13.57 -3.29 1.05
CA TYR A 235 13.45 -4.33 2.08
C TYR A 235 14.56 -5.40 1.93
N ASN A 236 14.76 -5.90 0.71
CA ASN A 236 15.77 -6.91 0.44
C ASN A 236 17.19 -6.38 0.67
N LEU A 237 17.48 -5.15 0.24
CA LEU A 237 18.77 -4.50 0.46
C LEU A 237 19.04 -4.32 1.96
N TYR A 238 18.07 -3.82 2.72
CA TYR A 238 18.22 -3.59 4.15
C TYR A 238 18.37 -4.90 4.93
N ASN A 239 17.69 -5.98 4.52
CA ASN A 239 17.90 -7.31 5.09
C ASN A 239 19.31 -7.83 4.77
N PHE A 240 19.79 -7.67 3.55
CA PHE A 240 21.15 -8.07 3.15
C PHE A 240 22.22 -7.29 3.93
N MET A 241 22.02 -6.00 4.16
CA MET A 241 22.94 -5.14 4.91
C MET A 241 22.80 -5.28 6.43
N GLY A 242 21.81 -6.03 6.94
CA GLY A 242 21.52 -6.17 8.37
C GLY A 242 20.97 -4.88 9.01
N TRP A 243 20.38 -4.00 8.23
CA TRP A 243 19.81 -2.71 8.70
C TRP A 243 18.35 -2.84 9.18
N ASN A 244 17.63 -3.86 8.75
CA ASN A 244 16.33 -4.19 9.31
C ASN A 244 16.50 -4.86 10.69
N SER A 245 15.49 -4.71 11.57
CA SER A 245 15.38 -5.53 12.78
C SER A 245 15.41 -7.02 12.42
N LYS A 246 15.78 -7.86 13.36
CA LYS A 246 15.73 -9.32 13.12
C LYS A 246 14.29 -9.76 12.89
N ARG A 247 14.13 -10.73 11.99
CA ARG A 247 12.83 -11.33 11.72
C ARG A 247 12.34 -12.12 12.93
N GLU A 248 11.12 -11.89 13.33
CA GLU A 248 10.43 -12.65 14.37
C GLU A 248 9.79 -13.91 13.76
N LYS A 249 9.63 -14.95 14.57
CA LYS A 249 8.91 -16.15 14.14
C LYS A 249 7.41 -15.98 14.39
N PRO A 250 6.54 -16.64 13.60
CA PRO A 250 5.12 -16.68 13.90
C PRO A 250 4.89 -17.19 15.32
N GLY A 251 4.10 -16.45 16.10
CA GLY A 251 3.82 -16.76 17.50
C GLY A 251 4.77 -16.12 18.52
N ASP A 252 5.83 -15.42 18.09
CA ASP A 252 6.69 -14.61 18.97
C ASP A 252 6.05 -13.22 19.22
N ALA A 253 4.97 -12.89 18.49
CA ALA A 253 4.24 -11.65 18.57
C ALA A 253 2.96 -11.78 19.42
#